data_d7c9ebdf4342896f58291991ca4c18e3
#
_entry.id   d7c9ebdf4342896f58291991ca4c18e3
#
_cell.length_a   1.000
_cell.length_b   1.000
_cell.length_c   1.000
_cell.angle_alpha   90.00
_cell.angle_beta   90.00
_cell.angle_gamma   90.00
#
_symmetry.space_group_name_H-M   'P 1'
#
loop_
_entity.id
_entity.type
_entity.pdbx_description
1 polymer ?
#
loop_
_entity_poly.entity_id
_entity_poly.type
_entity_poly.pdbx_seq_one_letter_code
_entity_poly.pdbx_strand_id
1 'polypeptide(L)'
;FFLKALQELGFEINISEEKKTVRIQGMNGRIPKKEATIQVGSAGTAARFLTAFLAMSDGTYQIESSEQMKKRPMKDLLLALEGLGASFAYLEEPYHFPMKVTGMGINTEKCSKIFLNIDQSSQFLSALLMVAPVCLGKLEIELTGHRNARSYVEMTQQMMMQFGHPGVRM
;
A
#
# COMPACT_ATOMS: atom_id res chain seq x y z
N PHE A 1 2.08 -5.10 -14.08
CA PHE A 1 1.54 -5.68 -12.83
C PHE A 1 0.56 -4.72 -12.15
N PHE A 2 0.93 -3.48 -11.84
CA PHE A 2 0.10 -2.57 -11.04
C PHE A 2 -1.31 -2.35 -11.64
N LEU A 3 -1.39 -1.93 -12.91
CA LEU A 3 -2.67 -1.71 -13.59
C LEU A 3 -3.51 -2.98 -13.68
N LYS A 4 -2.87 -4.14 -13.94
CA LYS A 4 -3.56 -5.42 -13.97
C LYS A 4 -4.16 -5.77 -12.61
N ALA A 5 -3.41 -5.59 -11.53
CA ALA A 5 -3.91 -5.81 -10.17
C ALA A 5 -5.11 -4.91 -9.86
N LEU A 6 -5.09 -3.63 -10.27
CA LEU A 6 -6.25 -2.75 -10.10
C LEU A 6 -7.47 -3.22 -10.91
N GLN A 7 -7.28 -3.77 -12.12
CA GLN A 7 -8.37 -4.37 -12.89
C GLN A 7 -8.94 -5.62 -12.20
N GLU A 8 -8.08 -6.47 -11.63
CA GLU A 8 -8.48 -7.64 -10.85
C GLU A 8 -9.29 -7.25 -9.60
N LEU A 9 -8.95 -6.10 -8.99
CA LEU A 9 -9.70 -5.50 -7.88
C LEU A 9 -11.02 -4.82 -8.30
N GLY A 10 -11.31 -4.78 -9.61
CA GLY A 10 -12.56 -4.28 -10.16
C GLY A 10 -12.57 -2.80 -10.53
N PHE A 11 -11.43 -2.11 -10.51
CA PHE A 11 -11.37 -0.73 -10.98
C PHE A 11 -11.57 -0.64 -12.48
N GLU A 12 -12.31 0.38 -12.90
CA GLU A 12 -12.51 0.71 -14.30
C GLU A 12 -11.29 1.46 -14.82
N ILE A 13 -10.56 0.83 -15.75
CA ILE A 13 -9.30 1.35 -16.29
C ILE A 13 -9.34 1.32 -17.82
N ASN A 14 -9.15 2.48 -18.42
CA ASN A 14 -9.04 2.66 -19.86
C ASN A 14 -7.61 3.05 -20.24
N ILE A 15 -6.95 2.21 -21.03
CA ILE A 15 -5.58 2.41 -21.50
C ILE A 15 -5.61 2.75 -22.99
N SER A 16 -5.02 3.88 -23.36
CA SER A 16 -4.78 4.26 -24.75
C SER A 16 -3.27 4.26 -25.02
N GLU A 17 -2.79 3.26 -25.75
CA GLU A 17 -1.38 3.16 -26.13
C GLU A 17 -0.98 4.28 -27.07
N GLU A 18 -1.85 4.62 -28.04
CA GLU A 18 -1.64 5.71 -29.01
C GLU A 18 -1.42 7.05 -28.31
N LYS A 19 -2.27 7.38 -27.33
CA LYS A 19 -2.20 8.65 -26.58
C LYS A 19 -1.28 8.59 -25.36
N LYS A 20 -0.70 7.43 -25.08
CA LYS A 20 0.09 7.17 -23.86
C LYS A 20 -0.63 7.62 -22.57
N THR A 21 -1.93 7.35 -22.51
CA THR A 21 -2.78 7.77 -21.38
C THR A 21 -3.42 6.58 -20.69
N VAL A 22 -3.57 6.72 -19.39
CA VAL A 22 -4.32 5.80 -18.53
C VAL A 22 -5.41 6.61 -17.83
N ARG A 23 -6.66 6.19 -17.94
CA ARG A 23 -7.79 6.76 -17.19
C ARG A 23 -8.27 5.73 -16.19
N ILE A 24 -8.39 6.13 -14.94
CA ILE A 24 -8.87 5.29 -13.84
C ILE A 24 -10.05 5.99 -13.19
N GLN A 25 -11.18 5.28 -13.06
CA GLN A 25 -12.29 5.77 -12.24
C GLN A 25 -11.93 5.58 -10.76
N GLY A 26 -11.66 6.68 -10.07
CA GLY A 26 -11.36 6.67 -8.63
C GLY A 26 -12.59 6.35 -7.79
N MET A 27 -12.39 5.63 -6.69
CA MET A 27 -13.45 5.18 -5.78
C MET A 27 -13.29 5.70 -4.35
N ASN A 28 -12.56 6.80 -4.19
CA ASN A 28 -12.32 7.46 -2.91
C ASN A 28 -11.84 6.50 -1.80
N GLY A 29 -10.79 5.73 -2.10
CA GLY A 29 -10.18 4.74 -1.21
C GLY A 29 -10.90 3.39 -1.13
N ARG A 30 -12.11 3.27 -1.67
CA ARG A 30 -12.86 2.00 -1.68
C ARG A 30 -12.40 1.11 -2.83
N ILE A 31 -12.32 -0.19 -2.56
CA ILE A 31 -12.03 -1.21 -3.57
C ILE A 31 -13.36 -1.81 -4.03
N PRO A 32 -13.63 -1.85 -5.36
CA PRO A 32 -14.90 -2.33 -5.88
C PRO A 32 -15.21 -3.77 -5.48
N LYS A 33 -14.26 -4.69 -5.65
CA LYS A 33 -14.40 -6.08 -5.21
C LYS A 33 -13.90 -6.22 -3.78
N LYS A 34 -14.65 -6.96 -2.95
CA LYS A 34 -14.26 -7.25 -1.56
C LYS A 34 -13.40 -8.49 -1.43
N GLU A 35 -13.34 -9.29 -2.48
CA GLU A 35 -12.48 -10.48 -2.56
C GLU A 35 -11.83 -10.53 -3.94
N ALA A 36 -10.53 -10.74 -3.97
CA ALA A 36 -9.77 -10.94 -5.21
C ALA A 36 -8.41 -11.59 -4.93
N THR A 37 -7.85 -12.19 -5.96
CA THR A 37 -6.43 -12.58 -6.00
C THR A 37 -5.72 -11.68 -6.98
N ILE A 38 -4.60 -11.08 -6.56
CA ILE A 38 -3.79 -10.21 -7.40
C ILE A 38 -2.36 -10.74 -7.51
N GLN A 39 -1.71 -10.43 -8.63
CA GLN A 39 -0.32 -10.76 -8.89
C GLN A 39 0.54 -9.50 -8.97
N VAL A 40 1.53 -9.37 -8.07
CA VAL A 40 2.45 -8.22 -8.04
C VAL A 40 3.78 -8.47 -8.78
N GLY A 41 4.04 -9.69 -9.19
CA GLY A 41 5.26 -10.07 -9.91
C GLY A 41 6.52 -9.80 -9.10
N SER A 42 7.55 -9.25 -9.75
CA SER A 42 8.82 -8.82 -9.12
C SER A 42 8.84 -7.31 -8.78
N ALA A 43 7.74 -6.60 -9.03
CA ALA A 43 7.67 -5.15 -8.88
C ALA A 43 7.51 -4.73 -7.42
N GLY A 44 8.61 -4.34 -6.77
CA GLY A 44 8.61 -3.96 -5.36
C GLY A 44 7.65 -2.82 -5.01
N THR A 45 7.46 -1.86 -5.91
CA THR A 45 6.49 -0.76 -5.75
C THR A 45 5.06 -1.31 -5.75
N ALA A 46 4.70 -2.15 -6.72
CA ALA A 46 3.38 -2.77 -6.78
C ALA A 46 3.11 -3.61 -5.51
N ALA A 47 4.09 -4.43 -5.10
CA ALA A 47 3.97 -5.28 -3.92
C ALA A 47 3.67 -4.46 -2.65
N ARG A 48 4.44 -3.40 -2.38
CA ARG A 48 4.31 -2.64 -1.14
C ARG A 48 3.11 -1.70 -1.13
N PHE A 49 2.88 -1.00 -2.23
CA PHE A 49 1.78 -0.03 -2.31
C PHE A 49 0.42 -0.72 -2.34
N LEU A 50 0.28 -1.81 -3.09
CA LEU A 50 -0.97 -2.57 -3.10
C LEU A 50 -1.20 -3.28 -1.76
N THR A 51 -0.17 -3.83 -1.11
CA THR A 51 -0.33 -4.41 0.22
C THR A 51 -0.89 -3.39 1.23
N ALA A 52 -0.35 -2.16 1.27
CA ALA A 52 -0.87 -1.12 2.14
C ALA A 52 -2.30 -0.70 1.76
N PHE A 53 -2.59 -0.59 0.47
CA PHE A 53 -3.93 -0.25 -0.03
C PHE A 53 -4.97 -1.31 0.35
N LEU A 54 -4.65 -2.60 0.17
CA LEU A 54 -5.52 -3.71 0.53
C LEU A 54 -5.72 -3.81 2.05
N ALA A 55 -4.65 -3.64 2.83
CA ALA A 55 -4.69 -3.69 4.29
C ALA A 55 -5.56 -2.60 4.91
N MET A 56 -5.69 -1.45 4.28
CA MET A 56 -6.57 -0.37 4.74
C MET A 56 -7.99 -0.40 4.16
N SER A 57 -8.30 -1.37 3.30
CA SER A 57 -9.64 -1.58 2.76
C SER A 57 -10.53 -2.39 3.71
N ASP A 58 -11.73 -2.70 3.27
CA ASP A 58 -12.74 -3.50 3.99
C ASP A 58 -12.97 -4.89 3.35
N GLY A 59 -11.98 -5.41 2.62
CA GLY A 59 -12.06 -6.69 1.92
C GLY A 59 -11.02 -7.70 2.39
N THR A 60 -11.04 -8.88 1.75
CA THR A 60 -10.05 -9.95 1.95
C THR A 60 -9.44 -10.34 0.61
N TYR A 61 -8.12 -10.27 0.51
CA TYR A 61 -7.41 -10.42 -0.75
C TYR A 61 -6.23 -11.38 -0.63
N GLN A 62 -5.98 -12.14 -1.68
CA GLN A 62 -4.76 -12.94 -1.79
C GLN A 62 -3.76 -12.20 -2.70
N ILE A 63 -2.52 -12.10 -2.24
CA ILE A 63 -1.44 -11.46 -2.99
C ILE A 63 -0.40 -12.51 -3.36
N GLU A 64 -0.23 -12.70 -4.65
CA GLU A 64 0.76 -13.57 -5.25
C GLU A 64 1.95 -12.75 -5.76
N SER A 65 3.13 -13.34 -5.79
CA SER A 65 4.33 -12.69 -6.30
C SER A 65 5.26 -13.66 -7.03
N SER A 66 6.31 -13.12 -7.65
CA SER A 66 7.40 -13.94 -8.18
C SER A 66 8.31 -14.45 -7.06
N GLU A 67 9.07 -15.53 -7.33
CA GLU A 67 10.08 -16.07 -6.41
C GLU A 67 11.13 -15.02 -5.98
N GLN A 68 11.44 -14.08 -6.88
CA GLN A 68 12.35 -12.98 -6.57
C GLN A 68 11.74 -12.02 -5.53
N MET A 69 10.43 -11.75 -5.61
CA MET A 69 9.75 -10.85 -4.67
C MET A 69 9.52 -11.51 -3.31
N LYS A 70 9.30 -12.82 -3.25
CA LYS A 70 9.20 -13.58 -1.99
C LYS A 70 10.41 -13.34 -1.08
N LYS A 71 11.62 -13.21 -1.65
CA LYS A 71 12.89 -13.00 -0.92
C LYS A 71 13.08 -11.55 -0.44
N ARG A 72 12.23 -10.62 -0.84
CA ARG A 72 12.41 -9.20 -0.50
C ARG A 72 11.71 -8.86 0.82
N PRO A 73 12.30 -7.94 1.62
CA PRO A 73 11.75 -7.60 2.93
C PRO A 73 10.37 -6.96 2.81
N MET A 74 9.45 -7.43 3.67
CA MET A 74 8.10 -6.91 3.83
C MET A 74 7.71 -6.73 5.30
N LYS A 75 8.44 -7.37 6.22
CA LYS A 75 8.07 -7.52 7.62
C LYS A 75 7.71 -6.21 8.31
N ASP A 76 8.54 -5.18 8.19
CA ASP A 76 8.31 -3.91 8.92
C ASP A 76 7.03 -3.21 8.44
N LEU A 77 6.72 -3.29 7.14
CA LEU A 77 5.45 -2.78 6.61
C LEU A 77 4.26 -3.59 7.13
N LEU A 78 4.36 -4.91 7.13
CA LEU A 78 3.27 -5.78 7.59
C LEU A 78 2.98 -5.59 9.07
N LEU A 79 4.00 -5.51 9.93
CA LEU A 79 3.85 -5.20 11.35
C LEU A 79 3.20 -3.83 11.59
N ALA A 80 3.57 -2.82 10.81
CA ALA A 80 2.95 -1.51 10.90
C ALA A 80 1.45 -1.56 10.52
N LEU A 81 1.09 -2.30 9.47
CA LEU A 81 -0.29 -2.48 9.04
C LEU A 81 -1.11 -3.33 10.03
N GLU A 82 -0.50 -4.36 10.65
CA GLU A 82 -1.11 -5.12 11.75
C GLU A 82 -1.39 -4.21 12.96
N GLY A 83 -0.46 -3.34 13.30
CA GLY A 83 -0.65 -2.32 14.34
C GLY A 83 -1.80 -1.36 14.06
N LEU A 84 -2.15 -1.14 12.80
CA LEU A 84 -3.32 -0.36 12.38
C LEU A 84 -4.63 -1.17 12.41
N GLY A 85 -4.57 -2.50 12.44
CA GLY A 85 -5.72 -3.39 12.57
C GLY A 85 -5.98 -4.29 11.37
N ALA A 86 -5.11 -4.30 10.36
CA ALA A 86 -5.15 -5.31 9.31
C ALA A 86 -4.68 -6.67 9.84
N SER A 87 -5.06 -7.76 9.17
CA SER A 87 -4.56 -9.09 9.50
C SER A 87 -4.01 -9.81 8.27
N PHE A 88 -2.98 -10.62 8.50
CA PHE A 88 -2.29 -11.36 7.44
C PHE A 88 -2.26 -12.85 7.76
N ALA A 89 -2.59 -13.68 6.76
CA ALA A 89 -2.39 -15.11 6.80
C ALA A 89 -1.35 -15.50 5.76
N TYR A 90 -0.20 -15.93 6.21
CA TYR A 90 0.92 -16.33 5.36
C TYR A 90 0.69 -17.74 4.84
N LEU A 91 0.82 -17.95 3.52
CA LEU A 91 0.56 -19.24 2.89
C LEU A 91 1.80 -20.14 2.82
N GLU A 92 2.98 -19.54 2.91
CA GLU A 92 4.28 -20.21 2.95
C GLU A 92 5.06 -19.73 4.18
N GLU A 93 5.96 -18.75 4.03
CA GLU A 93 6.80 -18.24 5.10
C GLU A 93 6.19 -16.99 5.79
N PRO A 94 6.29 -16.84 7.12
CA PRO A 94 5.84 -15.65 7.81
C PRO A 94 6.47 -14.37 7.26
N TYR A 95 5.66 -13.34 7.07
CA TYR A 95 6.05 -12.02 6.54
C TYR A 95 6.54 -12.02 5.09
N HIS A 96 6.22 -13.07 4.33
CA HIS A 96 6.55 -13.20 2.91
C HIS A 96 5.30 -13.50 2.08
N PHE A 97 5.38 -13.24 0.80
CA PHE A 97 4.41 -13.72 -0.18
C PHE A 97 4.53 -15.22 -0.43
N PRO A 98 3.47 -15.93 -0.83
CA PRO A 98 2.11 -15.43 -0.97
C PRO A 98 1.41 -15.28 0.39
N MET A 99 0.47 -14.34 0.47
CA MET A 99 -0.28 -14.10 1.69
C MET A 99 -1.71 -13.64 1.42
N LYS A 100 -2.60 -13.88 2.38
CA LYS A 100 -3.93 -13.26 2.41
C LYS A 100 -3.90 -12.07 3.35
N VAL A 101 -4.52 -10.99 2.95
CA VAL A 101 -4.72 -9.80 3.77
C VAL A 101 -6.20 -9.57 3.97
N THR A 102 -6.61 -9.39 5.21
CA THR A 102 -7.93 -8.88 5.57
C THR A 102 -7.76 -7.44 6.04
N GLY A 103 -8.41 -6.53 5.35
CA GLY A 103 -8.26 -5.11 5.60
C GLY A 103 -8.95 -4.67 6.87
N MET A 104 -8.46 -3.59 7.45
CA MET A 104 -8.98 -3.03 8.71
C MET A 104 -10.27 -2.20 8.54
N GLY A 105 -10.64 -1.88 7.29
CA GLY A 105 -11.72 -0.96 6.97
C GLY A 105 -11.32 0.51 7.06
N ILE A 106 -12.08 1.35 6.34
CA ILE A 106 -11.89 2.80 6.35
C ILE A 106 -12.52 3.37 7.63
N ASN A 107 -11.73 4.09 8.42
CA ASN A 107 -12.21 4.79 9.61
C ASN A 107 -11.53 6.17 9.71
N THR A 108 -12.17 7.17 9.13
CA THR A 108 -11.67 8.56 9.06
C THR A 108 -11.70 9.31 10.39
N GLU A 109 -12.26 8.73 11.44
CA GLU A 109 -12.22 9.27 12.80
C GLU A 109 -11.08 8.69 13.63
N LYS A 110 -10.50 7.57 13.18
CA LYS A 110 -9.44 6.89 13.90
C LYS A 110 -8.14 7.70 13.84
N CYS A 111 -7.62 8.00 15.02
CA CYS A 111 -6.26 8.51 15.20
C CYS A 111 -5.35 7.36 15.63
N SER A 112 -4.25 7.17 14.94
CA SER A 112 -3.31 6.08 15.22
C SER A 112 -1.88 6.59 15.26
N LYS A 113 -1.07 5.95 16.10
CA LYS A 113 0.39 6.12 16.10
C LYS A 113 1.04 4.75 15.88
N ILE A 114 2.03 4.72 15.00
CA ILE A 114 2.80 3.51 14.70
C ILE A 114 4.29 3.81 14.67
N PHE A 115 5.09 2.76 14.86
CA PHE A 115 6.53 2.78 14.64
C PHE A 115 6.84 2.09 13.31
N LEU A 116 7.76 2.65 12.54
CA LEU A 116 8.13 2.10 11.24
C LEU A 116 9.64 2.14 11.05
N ASN A 117 10.23 0.97 10.85
CA ASN A 117 11.62 0.87 10.41
C ASN A 117 11.68 0.90 8.87
N ILE A 118 12.48 1.82 8.34
CA ILE A 118 12.67 2.01 6.88
C ILE A 118 14.07 1.61 6.39
N ASP A 119 14.90 1.00 7.24
CA ASP A 119 16.27 0.62 6.88
C ASP A 119 16.31 -0.31 5.66
N GLN A 120 15.33 -1.18 5.53
CA GLN A 120 15.22 -2.11 4.41
C GLN A 120 14.53 -1.54 3.19
N SER A 121 13.61 -0.59 3.35
CA SER A 121 12.92 0.03 2.23
C SER A 121 12.19 1.33 2.59
N SER A 122 12.52 2.41 1.88
CA SER A 122 11.75 3.67 1.95
C SER A 122 10.32 3.55 1.40
N GLN A 123 10.06 2.53 0.57
CA GLN A 123 8.73 2.29 0.01
C GLN A 123 7.69 1.94 1.07
N PHE A 124 8.11 1.47 2.25
CA PHE A 124 7.20 1.22 3.37
C PHE A 124 6.53 2.51 3.83
N LEU A 125 7.31 3.56 4.02
CA LEU A 125 6.78 4.87 4.41
C LEU A 125 5.92 5.48 3.30
N SER A 126 6.39 5.46 2.05
CA SER A 126 5.62 5.97 0.91
C SER A 126 4.27 5.28 0.76
N ALA A 127 4.21 3.96 0.97
CA ALA A 127 2.97 3.19 0.92
C ALA A 127 1.95 3.68 1.96
N LEU A 128 2.39 3.84 3.21
CA LEU A 128 1.53 4.32 4.31
C LEU A 128 1.07 5.76 4.09
N LEU A 129 1.97 6.65 3.67
CA LEU A 129 1.65 8.05 3.40
C LEU A 129 0.55 8.21 2.35
N MET A 130 0.58 7.41 1.27
CA MET A 130 -0.41 7.51 0.19
C MET A 130 -1.80 7.00 0.58
N VAL A 131 -1.90 5.99 1.44
CA VAL A 131 -3.19 5.39 1.78
C VAL A 131 -3.83 6.01 3.02
N ALA A 132 -3.04 6.49 3.99
CA ALA A 132 -3.54 7.03 5.25
C ALA A 132 -4.57 8.16 5.09
N PRO A 133 -4.40 9.15 4.18
CA PRO A 133 -5.33 10.28 4.08
C PRO A 133 -6.77 9.92 3.72
N VAL A 134 -6.97 8.78 3.06
CA VAL A 134 -8.32 8.34 2.66
C VAL A 134 -8.90 7.28 3.60
N CYS A 135 -8.07 6.72 4.47
CA CYS A 135 -8.47 5.59 5.31
C CYS A 135 -8.52 5.93 6.81
N LEU A 136 -7.81 6.96 7.25
CA LEU A 136 -7.66 7.33 8.65
C LEU A 136 -7.90 8.83 8.87
N GLY A 137 -8.35 9.22 10.06
CA GLY A 137 -8.47 10.63 10.46
C GLY A 137 -7.11 11.28 10.71
N LYS A 138 -6.23 10.57 11.42
CA LYS A 138 -4.85 10.99 11.67
C LYS A 138 -3.95 9.77 11.79
N LEU A 139 -2.80 9.82 11.12
CA LEU A 139 -1.72 8.84 11.32
C LEU A 139 -0.43 9.57 11.70
N GLU A 140 0.12 9.21 12.86
CA GLU A 140 1.45 9.62 13.30
C GLU A 140 2.41 8.43 13.10
N ILE A 141 3.47 8.64 12.34
CA ILE A 141 4.47 7.61 12.06
C ILE A 141 5.79 8.04 12.71
N GLU A 142 6.22 7.29 13.71
CA GLU A 142 7.54 7.46 14.31
C GLU A 142 8.53 6.54 13.59
N LEU A 143 9.49 7.16 12.91
CA LEU A 143 10.51 6.42 12.18
C LEU A 143 11.57 5.88 13.14
N THR A 144 11.88 4.60 12.98
CA THR A 144 12.98 3.92 13.68
C THR A 144 14.03 3.46 12.68
N GLY A 145 15.24 3.14 13.18
CA GLY A 145 16.37 2.76 12.33
C GLY A 145 17.29 3.94 11.97
N HIS A 146 18.20 3.71 11.04
CA HIS A 146 19.29 4.65 10.72
C HIS A 146 19.21 5.24 9.32
N ARG A 147 18.36 4.68 8.45
CA ARG A 147 18.27 5.10 7.04
C ARG A 147 17.60 6.45 6.91
N ASN A 148 18.27 7.37 6.26
CA ASN A 148 17.66 8.59 5.79
C ASN A 148 17.09 8.38 4.36
N ALA A 149 15.77 8.29 4.26
CA ALA A 149 15.05 8.13 2.99
C ALA A 149 14.37 9.43 2.54
N ARG A 150 14.87 10.58 2.99
CA ARG A 150 14.24 11.90 2.83
C ARG A 150 13.81 12.19 1.40
N SER A 151 14.68 11.96 0.42
CA SER A 151 14.38 12.24 -1.00
C SER A 151 13.15 11.51 -1.53
N TYR A 152 12.96 10.24 -1.17
CA TYR A 152 11.79 9.45 -1.58
C TYR A 152 10.51 9.89 -0.87
N VAL A 153 10.64 10.31 0.38
CA VAL A 153 9.51 10.85 1.15
C VAL A 153 9.07 12.20 0.56
N GLU A 154 10.02 13.09 0.29
CA GLU A 154 9.75 14.39 -0.34
C GLU A 154 9.09 14.22 -1.72
N MET A 155 9.57 13.29 -2.55
CA MET A 155 8.97 12.97 -3.84
C MET A 155 7.52 12.48 -3.67
N THR A 156 7.26 11.60 -2.69
CA THR A 156 5.92 11.11 -2.39
C THR A 156 5.00 12.25 -1.94
N GLN A 157 5.47 13.12 -1.03
CA GLN A 157 4.73 14.29 -0.58
C GLN A 157 4.38 15.24 -1.72
N GLN A 158 5.35 15.56 -2.58
CA GLN A 158 5.12 16.43 -3.73
C GLN A 158 4.07 15.85 -4.67
N MET A 159 4.11 14.55 -4.93
CA MET A 159 3.09 13.89 -5.72
C MET A 159 1.71 13.96 -5.06
N MET A 160 1.62 13.70 -3.76
CA MET A 160 0.36 13.82 -3.00
C MET A 160 -0.20 15.24 -3.07
N MET A 161 0.65 16.26 -2.97
CA MET A 161 0.24 17.67 -3.11
C MET A 161 -0.29 17.99 -4.51
N GLN A 162 0.29 17.44 -5.57
CA GLN A 162 -0.22 17.58 -6.94
C GLN A 162 -1.63 16.98 -7.10
N PHE A 163 -1.95 15.97 -6.28
CA PHE A 163 -3.30 15.38 -6.21
C PHE A 163 -4.22 16.04 -5.15
N GLY A 164 -3.84 17.21 -4.63
CA GLY A 164 -4.66 18.03 -3.75
C GLY A 164 -4.53 17.76 -2.26
N HIS A 165 -3.59 16.94 -1.82
CA HIS A 165 -3.33 16.73 -0.40
C HIS A 165 -2.53 17.91 0.19
N PRO A 166 -2.84 18.40 1.42
CA PRO A 166 -2.18 19.57 2.00
C PRO A 166 -0.71 19.35 2.40
N GLY A 167 -0.19 18.14 2.24
CA GLY A 167 1.15 17.75 2.65
C GLY A 167 1.17 16.94 3.95
N VAL A 168 2.36 16.53 4.34
CA VAL A 168 2.64 15.78 5.57
C VAL A 168 3.50 16.66 6.47
N ARG A 169 3.21 16.70 7.77
CA ARG A 169 4.07 17.37 8.75
C ARG A 169 5.18 16.41 9.15
N MET A 170 6.43 16.88 9.02
CA MET A 170 7.62 16.15 9.47
C MET A 170 8.18 16.77 10.72
#